data_579e6e26289fd8c131733784f96753b6
#
_entry.id   579e6e26289fd8c131733784f96753b6
#
_cell.length_a   1.000
_cell.length_b   1.000
_cell.length_c   1.000
_cell.angle_alpha   90.00
_cell.angle_beta   90.00
_cell.angle_gamma   90.00
#
_symmetry.space_group_name_H-M   'P 1'
#
loop_
_entity.id
_entity.type
_entity.pdbx_description
1 polymer ?
#
loop_
_entity_poly.entity_id
_entity_poly.type
_entity_poly.pdbx_seq_one_letter_code
_entity_poly.pdbx_strand_id
1 'polypeptide(L)'
;MRITLPSGTPAEIVTVEDPRMGLVIICDIWGLRPLFDEMVARLAREWRMNVVAVEPFPGLDLPEGDMGPRAAAIPGLRDDDNLRDLEEAADALGTRVTGLMGFCLGGMYCFKAARSDRFARIVPFYGMITVPEAWRSPTQAEPLACMISGNADSVLAILGGNDPYTPAADIDQLRSTGATCVVYPGAEHGFAHDASRPSHRAEDAADAFRRAREWFLDALA
;
A
#
# COMPACT_ATOMS: atom_id res chain seq x y z
N MET A 1 18.57 2.48 1.11
CA MET A 1 19.25 3.73 0.66
C MET A 1 18.19 4.74 0.26
N ARG A 2 18.24 5.94 0.85
CA ARG A 2 17.30 7.02 0.50
C ARG A 2 17.58 7.52 -0.91
N ILE A 3 16.53 7.63 -1.73
CA ILE A 3 16.56 8.19 -3.08
C ILE A 3 15.48 9.27 -3.22
N THR A 4 15.56 10.01 -4.32
CA THR A 4 14.51 10.94 -4.75
C THR A 4 14.02 10.48 -6.13
N LEU A 5 12.72 10.28 -6.27
CA LEU A 5 12.09 9.93 -7.55
C LEU A 5 12.18 11.10 -8.54
N PRO A 6 12.02 10.89 -9.85
CA PRO A 6 11.98 11.98 -10.84
C PRO A 6 10.96 13.07 -10.53
N SER A 7 9.86 12.75 -9.90
CA SER A 7 8.84 13.68 -9.39
C SER A 7 9.32 14.60 -8.26
N GLY A 8 10.44 14.25 -7.61
CA GLY A 8 10.95 14.90 -6.41
C GLY A 8 10.53 14.22 -5.10
N THR A 9 9.70 13.18 -5.15
CA THR A 9 9.21 12.48 -3.95
C THR A 9 10.29 11.59 -3.34
N PRO A 10 10.50 11.63 -2.00
CA PRO A 10 11.43 10.75 -1.30
C PRO A 10 10.99 9.29 -1.33
N ALA A 11 11.96 8.38 -1.45
CA ALA A 11 11.74 6.94 -1.34
C ALA A 11 12.93 6.23 -0.69
N GLU A 12 12.71 5.07 -0.08
CA GLU A 12 13.76 4.18 0.43
C GLU A 12 13.82 2.93 -0.43
N ILE A 13 14.99 2.61 -1.00
CA ILE A 13 15.18 1.46 -1.89
C ILE A 13 16.26 0.52 -1.36
N VAL A 14 16.00 -0.78 -1.50
CA VAL A 14 16.98 -1.86 -1.32
C VAL A 14 16.88 -2.83 -2.49
N THR A 15 18.03 -3.09 -3.12
CA THR A 15 18.15 -4.06 -4.19
C THR A 15 18.94 -5.28 -3.72
N VAL A 16 18.67 -6.44 -4.31
CA VAL A 16 19.36 -7.70 -4.02
C VAL A 16 19.92 -8.30 -5.32
N GLU A 17 20.86 -9.20 -5.18
CA GLU A 17 21.36 -9.99 -6.30
C GLU A 17 20.29 -11.00 -6.75
N ASP A 18 20.07 -11.12 -8.06
CA ASP A 18 19.05 -12.00 -8.68
C ASP A 18 17.65 -11.85 -8.06
N PRO A 19 17.04 -10.66 -8.12
CA PRO A 19 15.71 -10.45 -7.57
C PRO A 19 14.66 -11.25 -8.34
N ARG A 20 13.74 -11.88 -7.64
CA ARG A 20 12.61 -12.59 -8.25
C ARG A 20 11.64 -11.64 -8.96
N MET A 21 11.40 -10.47 -8.36
CA MET A 21 10.56 -9.39 -8.88
C MET A 21 10.83 -8.09 -8.11
N GLY A 22 10.16 -7.01 -8.49
CA GLY A 22 10.11 -5.76 -7.75
C GLY A 22 8.90 -5.69 -6.83
N LEU A 23 9.02 -4.91 -5.75
CA LEU A 23 7.93 -4.60 -4.83
C LEU A 23 7.97 -3.11 -4.49
N VAL A 24 6.92 -2.39 -4.86
CA VAL A 24 6.67 -1.01 -4.41
C VAL A 24 5.82 -1.05 -3.15
N ILE A 25 6.18 -0.27 -2.15
CA ILE A 25 5.42 -0.07 -0.92
C ILE A 25 5.01 1.39 -0.84
N ILE A 26 3.75 1.67 -0.68
CA ILE A 26 3.29 3.01 -0.30
C ILE A 26 3.00 3.05 1.19
N CYS A 27 3.65 3.99 1.88
CA CYS A 27 3.59 4.10 3.33
C CYS A 27 2.19 4.46 3.85
N ASP A 28 2.00 4.31 5.16
CA ASP A 28 0.80 4.80 5.84
C ASP A 28 0.81 6.33 5.99
N ILE A 29 -0.20 6.90 6.63
CA ILE A 29 -0.34 8.35 6.84
C ILE A 29 0.86 9.00 7.57
N TRP A 30 1.64 8.22 8.34
CA TRP A 30 2.83 8.74 9.02
C TRP A 30 4.03 8.92 8.07
N GLY A 31 3.92 8.44 6.84
CA GLY A 31 4.94 8.61 5.80
C GLY A 31 6.18 7.73 5.97
N LEU A 32 7.17 8.09 5.20
CA LEU A 32 8.44 7.37 5.10
C LEU A 32 9.29 7.63 6.34
N ARG A 33 9.49 6.61 7.17
CA ARG A 33 10.17 6.64 8.47
C ARG A 33 10.94 5.35 8.74
N PRO A 34 11.75 5.25 9.81
CA PRO A 34 12.58 4.06 10.11
C PRO A 34 11.85 2.73 10.06
N LEU A 35 10.56 2.68 10.43
CA LEU A 35 9.71 1.48 10.29
C LEU A 35 9.69 0.94 8.86
N PHE A 36 9.57 1.83 7.86
CA PHE A 36 9.55 1.42 6.46
C PHE A 36 10.96 1.14 5.92
N ASP A 37 11.99 1.83 6.43
CA ASP A 37 13.39 1.55 6.08
C ASP A 37 13.76 0.11 6.49
N GLU A 38 13.39 -0.30 7.72
CA GLU A 38 13.57 -1.66 8.22
C GLU A 38 12.72 -2.68 7.46
N MET A 39 11.47 -2.35 7.13
CA MET A 39 10.59 -3.22 6.36
C MET A 39 11.15 -3.47 4.96
N VAL A 40 11.59 -2.43 4.24
CA VAL A 40 12.21 -2.54 2.92
C VAL A 40 13.42 -3.47 2.96
N ALA A 41 14.32 -3.27 3.93
CA ALA A 41 15.53 -4.10 4.10
C ALA A 41 15.18 -5.57 4.43
N ARG A 42 14.20 -5.79 5.30
CA ARG A 42 13.73 -7.12 5.69
C ARG A 42 13.10 -7.86 4.51
N LEU A 43 12.13 -7.23 3.83
CA LEU A 43 11.41 -7.87 2.72
C LEU A 43 12.32 -8.12 1.53
N ALA A 44 13.24 -7.21 1.22
CA ALA A 44 14.21 -7.41 0.14
C ALA A 44 15.03 -8.69 0.38
N ARG A 45 15.54 -8.87 1.59
CA ARG A 45 16.34 -10.06 1.96
C ARG A 45 15.50 -11.34 2.02
N GLU A 46 14.36 -11.31 2.74
CA GLU A 46 13.56 -12.52 3.01
C GLU A 46 12.78 -13.01 1.80
N TRP A 47 12.31 -12.09 0.94
CA TRP A 47 11.52 -12.42 -0.24
C TRP A 47 12.35 -12.50 -1.53
N ARG A 48 13.62 -12.06 -1.46
CA ARG A 48 14.54 -11.93 -2.61
C ARG A 48 13.90 -11.06 -3.71
N MET A 49 13.51 -9.85 -3.33
CA MET A 49 12.90 -8.85 -4.21
C MET A 49 13.69 -7.55 -4.15
N ASN A 50 13.72 -6.78 -5.25
CA ASN A 50 14.05 -5.36 -5.14
C ASN A 50 12.85 -4.66 -4.52
N VAL A 51 13.05 -3.88 -3.46
CA VAL A 51 11.94 -3.27 -2.71
C VAL A 51 12.17 -1.77 -2.59
N VAL A 52 11.13 -0.97 -2.81
CA VAL A 52 11.13 0.48 -2.60
C VAL A 52 9.90 0.89 -1.81
N ALA A 53 10.08 1.76 -0.81
CA ALA A 53 8.98 2.40 -0.09
C ALA A 53 8.92 3.89 -0.43
N VAL A 54 7.72 4.41 -0.68
CA VAL A 54 7.46 5.76 -1.19
C VAL A 54 6.72 6.59 -0.16
N GLU A 55 7.11 7.86 0.00
CA GLU A 55 6.40 8.87 0.80
C GLU A 55 5.00 9.12 0.18
N PRO A 56 3.89 9.01 0.94
CA PRO A 56 2.54 9.16 0.38
C PRO A 56 2.06 10.62 0.24
N PHE A 57 2.92 11.60 0.53
CA PHE A 57 2.62 13.03 0.41
C PHE A 57 3.56 13.72 -0.58
N PRO A 58 3.35 13.56 -1.90
CA PRO A 58 4.22 14.11 -2.93
C PRO A 58 4.41 15.61 -2.79
N GLY A 59 5.68 16.06 -2.81
CA GLY A 59 6.02 17.48 -2.81
C GLY A 59 5.76 18.23 -1.49
N LEU A 60 5.35 17.54 -0.42
CA LEU A 60 5.10 18.15 0.90
C LEU A 60 6.20 17.79 1.88
N ASP A 61 6.76 18.79 2.53
CA ASP A 61 7.68 18.64 3.67
C ASP A 61 6.86 18.71 4.96
N LEU A 62 6.47 17.54 5.48
CA LEU A 62 5.60 17.41 6.64
C LEU A 62 6.38 16.94 7.87
N PRO A 63 6.12 17.50 9.07
CA PRO A 63 6.81 17.13 10.29
C PRO A 63 6.71 15.62 10.56
N GLU A 64 7.84 15.01 10.93
CA GLU A 64 7.87 13.63 11.35
C GLU A 64 7.15 13.48 12.71
N GLY A 65 6.32 12.44 12.84
CA GLY A 65 5.61 12.12 14.08
C GLY A 65 4.42 13.02 14.42
N ASP A 66 4.08 14.01 13.57
CA ASP A 66 2.90 14.86 13.77
C ASP A 66 1.77 14.48 12.79
N MET A 67 0.69 13.93 13.35
CA MET A 67 -0.50 13.52 12.60
C MET A 67 -1.32 14.70 12.09
N GLY A 68 -1.33 15.82 12.81
CA GLY A 68 -2.20 16.96 12.50
C GLY A 68 -1.98 17.53 11.10
N PRO A 69 -0.76 17.98 10.75
CA PRO A 69 -0.44 18.48 9.42
C PRO A 69 -0.67 17.44 8.31
N ARG A 70 -0.36 16.16 8.58
CA ARG A 70 -0.55 15.07 7.62
C ARG A 70 -2.03 14.83 7.33
N ALA A 71 -2.87 14.73 8.37
CA ALA A 71 -4.31 14.57 8.20
C ALA A 71 -4.94 15.76 7.47
N ALA A 72 -4.50 16.99 7.78
CA ALA A 72 -4.97 18.20 7.12
C ALA A 72 -4.55 18.29 5.63
N ALA A 73 -3.45 17.64 5.25
CA ALA A 73 -2.96 17.64 3.86
C ALA A 73 -3.72 16.64 2.95
N ILE A 74 -4.36 15.60 3.50
CA ILE A 74 -4.98 14.53 2.70
C ILE A 74 -6.00 15.06 1.68
N PRO A 75 -6.92 15.99 2.00
CA PRO A 75 -7.88 16.49 1.01
C PRO A 75 -7.21 17.20 -0.18
N GLY A 76 -5.98 17.69 0.00
CA GLY A 76 -5.17 18.32 -1.04
C GLY A 76 -4.40 17.35 -1.93
N LEU A 77 -4.33 16.07 -1.59
CA LEU A 77 -3.63 15.07 -2.39
C LEU A 77 -4.31 14.88 -3.76
N ARG A 78 -3.48 14.63 -4.75
CA ARG A 78 -3.92 14.34 -6.11
C ARG A 78 -3.57 12.90 -6.45
N ASP A 79 -4.57 12.14 -6.86
CA ASP A 79 -4.36 10.74 -7.25
C ASP A 79 -3.29 10.59 -8.33
N ASP A 80 -3.29 11.48 -9.32
CA ASP A 80 -2.34 11.43 -10.43
C ASP A 80 -0.88 11.60 -9.97
N ASP A 81 -0.63 12.41 -8.94
CA ASP A 81 0.72 12.57 -8.39
C ASP A 81 1.17 11.32 -7.64
N ASN A 82 0.33 10.78 -6.74
CA ASN A 82 0.65 9.56 -6.03
C ASN A 82 0.82 8.36 -6.97
N LEU A 83 -0.06 8.19 -7.96
CA LEU A 83 0.03 7.07 -8.89
C LEU A 83 1.25 7.18 -9.80
N ARG A 84 1.60 8.38 -10.27
CA ARG A 84 2.86 8.63 -10.98
C ARG A 84 4.08 8.23 -10.13
N ASP A 85 4.11 8.62 -8.86
CA ASP A 85 5.21 8.29 -7.96
C ASP A 85 5.37 6.77 -7.76
N LEU A 86 4.26 6.02 -7.72
CA LEU A 86 4.30 4.57 -7.66
C LEU A 86 4.85 3.94 -8.96
N GLU A 87 4.53 4.51 -10.12
CA GLU A 87 5.06 4.06 -11.41
C GLU A 87 6.56 4.36 -11.52
N GLU A 88 7.01 5.58 -11.15
CA GLU A 88 8.43 5.96 -11.10
C GLU A 88 9.23 5.07 -10.12
N ALA A 89 8.64 4.75 -8.96
CA ALA A 89 9.26 3.84 -8.00
C ALA A 89 9.39 2.42 -8.58
N ALA A 90 8.39 1.95 -9.30
CA ALA A 90 8.46 0.66 -9.98
C ALA A 90 9.54 0.63 -11.08
N ASP A 91 9.72 1.74 -11.81
CA ASP A 91 10.79 1.86 -12.81
C ASP A 91 12.19 1.85 -12.17
N ALA A 92 12.34 2.50 -11.01
CA ALA A 92 13.58 2.52 -10.24
C ALA A 92 14.04 1.13 -9.76
N LEU A 93 13.13 0.15 -9.64
CA LEU A 93 13.46 -1.22 -9.24
C LEU A 93 14.16 -2.02 -10.36
N GLY A 94 14.03 -1.61 -11.63
CA GLY A 94 14.67 -2.26 -12.76
C GLY A 94 14.24 -3.72 -12.98
N THR A 95 13.04 -4.11 -12.57
CA THR A 95 12.50 -5.47 -12.68
C THR A 95 11.38 -5.56 -13.71
N ARG A 96 11.29 -6.71 -14.40
CA ARG A 96 10.26 -6.95 -15.42
C ARG A 96 8.84 -7.07 -14.82
N VAL A 97 8.73 -7.69 -13.66
CA VAL A 97 7.47 -7.89 -12.92
C VAL A 97 7.56 -7.12 -11.62
N THR A 98 6.53 -6.34 -11.32
CA THR A 98 6.47 -5.53 -10.08
C THR A 98 5.11 -5.70 -9.42
N GLY A 99 5.14 -5.90 -8.10
CA GLY A 99 3.97 -5.86 -7.22
C GLY A 99 3.86 -4.53 -6.48
N LEU A 100 2.67 -4.26 -5.95
CA LEU A 100 2.39 -3.09 -5.12
C LEU A 100 1.79 -3.51 -3.78
N MET A 101 2.31 -2.98 -2.68
CA MET A 101 1.79 -3.15 -1.32
C MET A 101 1.61 -1.79 -0.66
N GLY A 102 0.61 -1.64 0.20
CA GLY A 102 0.42 -0.39 0.92
C GLY A 102 -0.38 -0.57 2.20
N PHE A 103 -0.25 0.40 3.11
CA PHE A 103 -0.82 0.34 4.45
C PHE A 103 -1.70 1.57 4.72
N CYS A 104 -2.91 1.38 5.26
CA CYS A 104 -3.80 2.49 5.63
C CYS A 104 -4.07 3.42 4.44
N LEU A 105 -3.62 4.68 4.48
CA LEU A 105 -3.67 5.62 3.35
C LEU A 105 -3.02 5.01 2.10
N GLY A 106 -1.85 4.39 2.26
CA GLY A 106 -1.18 3.69 1.16
C GLY A 106 -1.99 2.49 0.64
N GLY A 107 -2.71 1.78 1.52
CA GLY A 107 -3.64 0.73 1.12
C GLY A 107 -4.81 1.25 0.28
N MET A 108 -5.31 2.46 0.56
CA MET A 108 -6.30 3.13 -0.28
C MET A 108 -5.75 3.41 -1.68
N TYR A 109 -4.50 3.87 -1.78
CA TYR A 109 -3.85 4.09 -3.08
C TYR A 109 -3.56 2.78 -3.83
N CYS A 110 -3.36 1.65 -3.15
CA CYS A 110 -3.30 0.34 -3.78
C CYS A 110 -4.59 0.01 -4.55
N PHE A 111 -5.76 0.24 -3.96
CA PHE A 111 -7.03 0.07 -4.68
C PHE A 111 -7.15 1.00 -5.89
N LYS A 112 -6.71 2.26 -5.76
CA LYS A 112 -6.73 3.23 -6.87
C LYS A 112 -5.76 2.85 -7.99
N ALA A 113 -4.60 2.25 -7.65
CA ALA A 113 -3.62 1.78 -8.62
C ALA A 113 -4.12 0.59 -9.47
N ALA A 114 -5.12 -0.15 -8.99
CA ALA A 114 -5.76 -1.23 -9.76
C ALA A 114 -6.46 -0.74 -11.03
N ARG A 115 -6.63 0.58 -11.23
CA ARG A 115 -7.13 1.16 -12.48
C ARG A 115 -6.24 0.91 -13.71
N SER A 116 -5.01 0.46 -13.50
CA SER A 116 -4.05 0.15 -14.56
C SER A 116 -3.40 -1.22 -14.35
N ASP A 117 -2.79 -1.77 -15.41
CA ASP A 117 -2.08 -3.06 -15.39
C ASP A 117 -0.60 -2.91 -15.03
N ARG A 118 -0.18 -1.75 -14.46
CA ARG A 118 1.23 -1.48 -14.13
C ARG A 118 1.79 -2.46 -13.11
N PHE A 119 0.94 -2.92 -12.18
CA PHE A 119 1.33 -3.85 -11.13
C PHE A 119 0.69 -5.22 -11.36
N ALA A 120 1.53 -6.27 -11.45
CA ALA A 120 1.07 -7.63 -11.68
C ALA A 120 0.22 -8.20 -10.53
N ARG A 121 0.51 -7.77 -9.29
CA ARG A 121 -0.23 -8.11 -8.07
C ARG A 121 -0.23 -6.93 -7.12
N ILE A 122 -1.33 -6.73 -6.40
CA ILE A 122 -1.55 -5.61 -5.50
C ILE A 122 -2.06 -6.13 -4.15
N VAL A 123 -1.45 -5.67 -3.04
CA VAL A 123 -1.85 -6.09 -1.69
C VAL A 123 -2.06 -4.87 -0.79
N PRO A 124 -3.28 -4.33 -0.72
CA PRO A 124 -3.66 -3.34 0.28
C PRO A 124 -3.84 -3.99 1.66
N PHE A 125 -3.17 -3.44 2.66
CA PHE A 125 -3.39 -3.75 4.07
C PHE A 125 -4.28 -2.66 4.68
N TYR A 126 -5.46 -3.06 5.15
CA TYR A 126 -6.47 -2.17 5.76
C TYR A 126 -6.61 -0.80 5.07
N GLY A 127 -6.54 -0.81 3.75
CA GLY A 127 -6.82 0.36 2.92
C GLY A 127 -8.29 0.73 2.95
N MET A 128 -8.62 2.01 2.99
CA MET A 128 -9.99 2.47 2.89
C MET A 128 -10.56 2.13 1.52
N ILE A 129 -11.68 1.41 1.51
CA ILE A 129 -12.38 0.94 0.31
C ILE A 129 -13.19 2.09 -0.31
N THR A 130 -13.64 3.01 0.53
CA THR A 130 -14.26 4.28 0.16
C THR A 130 -13.45 5.44 0.74
N VAL A 131 -13.41 6.59 0.06
CA VAL A 131 -12.71 7.76 0.59
C VAL A 131 -13.48 8.30 1.81
N PRO A 132 -12.85 8.37 3.01
CA PRO A 132 -13.47 8.98 4.18
C PRO A 132 -13.97 10.39 3.87
N GLU A 133 -15.13 10.78 4.40
CA GLU A 133 -15.78 12.06 4.06
C GLU A 133 -14.85 13.27 4.25
N ALA A 134 -14.08 13.29 5.35
CA ALA A 134 -13.12 14.36 5.65
C ALA A 134 -11.92 14.42 4.67
N TRP A 135 -11.71 13.40 3.84
CA TRP A 135 -10.60 13.31 2.88
C TRP A 135 -11.03 13.57 1.44
N ARG A 136 -12.34 13.65 1.19
CA ARG A 136 -12.89 13.79 -0.17
C ARG A 136 -12.48 15.11 -0.81
N SER A 137 -12.08 15.01 -2.07
CA SER A 137 -11.80 16.16 -2.92
C SER A 137 -12.02 15.82 -4.39
N PRO A 138 -12.12 16.83 -5.28
CA PRO A 138 -12.29 16.59 -6.73
C PRO A 138 -11.10 15.89 -7.38
N THR A 139 -9.94 15.86 -6.73
CA THR A 139 -8.70 15.25 -7.24
C THR A 139 -8.50 13.81 -6.74
N GLN A 140 -9.47 13.28 -5.99
CA GLN A 140 -9.43 11.93 -5.44
C GLN A 140 -10.63 11.11 -5.92
N ALA A 141 -10.36 10.09 -6.72
CA ALA A 141 -11.36 9.11 -7.14
C ALA A 141 -11.74 8.17 -5.98
N GLU A 142 -12.95 7.64 -6.01
CA GLU A 142 -13.34 6.57 -5.09
C GLU A 142 -12.56 5.28 -5.43
N PRO A 143 -11.89 4.66 -4.43
CA PRO A 143 -11.12 3.42 -4.64
C PRO A 143 -11.97 2.31 -5.29
N LEU A 144 -13.20 2.14 -4.83
CA LEU A 144 -14.12 1.13 -5.36
C LEU A 144 -14.42 1.35 -6.86
N ALA A 145 -14.54 2.60 -7.31
CA ALA A 145 -14.73 2.91 -8.73
C ALA A 145 -13.50 2.52 -9.57
N CYS A 146 -12.30 2.73 -9.04
CA CYS A 146 -11.05 2.28 -9.69
C CYS A 146 -10.99 0.76 -9.80
N MET A 147 -11.46 0.03 -8.78
CA MET A 147 -11.53 -1.43 -8.76
C MET A 147 -12.52 -1.97 -9.80
N ILE A 148 -13.71 -1.38 -9.88
CA ILE A 148 -14.75 -1.82 -10.83
C ILE A 148 -14.32 -1.63 -12.29
N SER A 149 -13.58 -0.55 -12.58
CA SER A 149 -13.14 -0.22 -13.95
C SER A 149 -11.76 -0.77 -14.31
N GLY A 150 -11.08 -1.41 -13.37
CA GLY A 150 -9.69 -1.82 -13.50
C GLY A 150 -9.45 -3.32 -13.32
N ASN A 151 -8.26 -3.66 -12.83
CA ASN A 151 -7.76 -5.03 -12.66
C ASN A 151 -7.97 -5.52 -11.22
N ALA A 152 -9.24 -5.69 -10.81
CA ALA A 152 -9.58 -6.14 -9.45
C ALA A 152 -9.06 -7.55 -9.13
N ASP A 153 -8.94 -8.43 -10.11
CA ASP A 153 -8.41 -9.80 -9.95
C ASP A 153 -6.93 -9.82 -9.53
N SER A 154 -6.20 -8.73 -9.74
CA SER A 154 -4.82 -8.58 -9.26
C SER A 154 -4.71 -8.30 -7.76
N VAL A 155 -5.84 -8.03 -7.07
CA VAL A 155 -5.87 -7.51 -5.71
C VAL A 155 -6.17 -8.58 -4.68
N LEU A 156 -5.28 -8.70 -3.67
CA LEU A 156 -5.51 -9.42 -2.41
C LEU A 156 -5.63 -8.41 -1.28
N ALA A 157 -6.84 -8.11 -0.84
CA ALA A 157 -7.07 -7.17 0.27
C ALA A 157 -6.94 -7.87 1.63
N ILE A 158 -6.09 -7.33 2.50
CA ILE A 158 -5.87 -7.76 3.88
C ILE A 158 -6.60 -6.80 4.81
N LEU A 159 -7.63 -7.28 5.51
CA LEU A 159 -8.61 -6.44 6.21
C LEU A 159 -8.81 -6.89 7.66
N GLY A 160 -9.08 -5.94 8.55
CA GLY A 160 -9.48 -6.22 9.94
C GLY A 160 -11.00 -6.32 10.07
N GLY A 161 -11.48 -7.31 10.83
CA GLY A 161 -12.93 -7.49 11.07
C GLY A 161 -13.54 -6.45 12.03
N ASN A 162 -12.71 -5.79 12.84
CA ASN A 162 -13.11 -4.71 13.75
C ASN A 162 -12.56 -3.34 13.31
N ASP A 163 -12.18 -3.21 12.05
CA ASP A 163 -11.66 -1.95 11.51
C ASP A 163 -12.80 -1.00 11.13
N PRO A 164 -12.96 0.16 11.81
CA PRO A 164 -14.03 1.10 11.50
C PRO A 164 -13.86 1.78 10.13
N TYR A 165 -12.66 1.75 9.54
CA TYR A 165 -12.38 2.32 8.22
C TYR A 165 -12.68 1.37 7.06
N THR A 166 -12.96 0.08 7.35
CA THR A 166 -13.32 -0.94 6.36
C THR A 166 -14.56 -1.70 6.82
N PRO A 167 -15.74 -1.05 6.90
CA PRO A 167 -16.96 -1.68 7.39
C PRO A 167 -17.38 -2.85 6.51
N ALA A 168 -18.11 -3.81 7.06
CA ALA A 168 -18.51 -5.04 6.39
C ALA A 168 -19.22 -4.79 5.04
N ALA A 169 -20.04 -3.75 4.96
CA ALA A 169 -20.75 -3.39 3.72
C ALA A 169 -19.77 -2.98 2.60
N ASP A 170 -18.68 -2.28 2.91
CA ASP A 170 -17.66 -1.91 1.94
C ASP A 170 -16.84 -3.14 1.51
N ILE A 171 -16.55 -4.05 2.46
CA ILE A 171 -15.87 -5.32 2.15
C ILE A 171 -16.71 -6.17 1.20
N ASP A 172 -18.02 -6.24 1.38
CA ASP A 172 -18.91 -6.99 0.48
C ASP A 172 -18.96 -6.35 -0.92
N GLN A 173 -18.95 -5.02 -1.03
CA GLN A 173 -18.82 -4.33 -2.31
C GLN A 173 -17.45 -4.63 -2.96
N LEU A 174 -16.36 -4.60 -2.19
CA LEU A 174 -15.03 -4.93 -2.70
C LEU A 174 -14.97 -6.36 -3.26
N ARG A 175 -15.54 -7.33 -2.55
CA ARG A 175 -15.64 -8.72 -3.04
C ARG A 175 -16.39 -8.83 -4.37
N SER A 176 -17.42 -8.02 -4.55
CA SER A 176 -18.21 -8.04 -5.78
C SER A 176 -17.44 -7.54 -7.02
N THR A 177 -16.29 -6.88 -6.83
CA THR A 177 -15.41 -6.48 -7.95
C THR A 177 -14.55 -7.60 -8.50
N GLY A 178 -14.44 -8.75 -7.83
CA GLY A 178 -13.52 -9.84 -8.16
C GLY A 178 -12.27 -9.89 -7.28
N ALA A 179 -12.04 -8.88 -6.43
CA ALA A 179 -10.90 -8.86 -5.51
C ALA A 179 -10.96 -10.01 -4.50
N THR A 180 -9.82 -10.62 -4.23
CA THR A 180 -9.68 -11.57 -3.12
C THR A 180 -9.59 -10.80 -1.79
N CYS A 181 -10.44 -11.14 -0.81
CA CYS A 181 -10.47 -10.47 0.49
C CYS A 181 -10.20 -11.46 1.61
N VAL A 182 -9.17 -11.22 2.40
CA VAL A 182 -8.87 -11.93 3.65
C VAL A 182 -9.19 -11.02 4.83
N VAL A 183 -10.14 -11.44 5.65
CA VAL A 183 -10.58 -10.69 6.84
C VAL A 183 -10.12 -11.41 8.10
N TYR A 184 -9.41 -10.70 8.96
CA TYR A 184 -8.95 -11.23 10.26
C TYR A 184 -9.96 -10.85 11.35
N PRO A 185 -10.73 -11.81 11.89
CA PRO A 185 -11.74 -11.54 12.88
C PRO A 185 -11.15 -10.86 14.14
N GLY A 186 -11.79 -9.79 14.61
CA GLY A 186 -11.34 -9.05 15.79
C GLY A 186 -10.08 -8.18 15.58
N ALA A 187 -9.44 -8.21 14.41
CA ALA A 187 -8.34 -7.30 14.11
C ALA A 187 -8.85 -5.87 13.85
N GLU A 188 -8.19 -4.91 14.46
CA GLU A 188 -8.45 -3.47 14.30
C GLU A 188 -7.57 -2.88 13.20
N HIS A 189 -7.76 -1.58 12.91
CA HIS A 189 -6.94 -0.85 11.95
C HIS A 189 -5.46 -0.87 12.33
N GLY A 190 -4.58 -1.16 11.37
CA GLY A 190 -3.13 -1.13 11.58
C GLY A 190 -2.57 -2.33 12.34
N PHE A 191 -3.25 -3.48 12.33
CA PHE A 191 -2.88 -4.66 13.13
C PHE A 191 -1.59 -5.36 12.70
N ALA A 192 -1.02 -5.08 11.51
CA ALA A 192 0.01 -5.95 10.94
C ALA A 192 1.40 -5.33 10.80
N HIS A 193 1.55 -4.05 10.44
CA HIS A 193 2.85 -3.53 9.97
C HIS A 193 3.72 -2.89 11.06
N ASP A 194 3.15 -2.50 12.19
CA ASP A 194 3.84 -1.79 13.26
C ASP A 194 3.65 -2.52 14.60
N ALA A 195 4.69 -3.24 15.03
CA ALA A 195 4.65 -4.04 16.26
C ALA A 195 4.56 -3.19 17.55
N SER A 196 4.80 -1.89 17.47
CA SER A 196 4.68 -0.97 18.61
C SER A 196 3.23 -0.55 18.91
N ARG A 197 2.31 -0.78 17.97
CA ARG A 197 0.91 -0.36 18.11
C ARG A 197 0.12 -1.30 19.03
N PRO A 198 -0.77 -0.77 19.88
CA PRO A 198 -1.66 -1.60 20.69
C PRO A 198 -2.55 -2.55 19.88
N SER A 199 -2.90 -2.17 18.64
CA SER A 199 -3.70 -2.98 17.71
C SER A 199 -2.90 -4.12 17.06
N HIS A 200 -1.57 -4.21 17.27
CA HIS A 200 -0.75 -5.23 16.61
C HIS A 200 -1.13 -6.65 17.06
N ARG A 201 -1.28 -7.54 16.09
CA ARG A 201 -1.61 -8.95 16.29
C ARG A 201 -0.58 -9.83 15.57
N ALA A 202 0.42 -10.28 16.35
CA ALA A 202 1.62 -10.91 15.79
C ALA A 202 1.34 -12.12 14.89
N GLU A 203 0.41 -13.01 15.28
CA GLU A 203 0.06 -14.21 14.50
C GLU A 203 -0.68 -13.83 13.21
N ASP A 204 -1.67 -12.92 13.30
CA ASP A 204 -2.41 -12.43 12.13
C ASP A 204 -1.50 -11.65 11.18
N ALA A 205 -0.57 -10.85 11.72
CA ALA A 205 0.43 -10.15 10.93
C ALA A 205 1.34 -11.11 10.17
N ALA A 206 1.85 -12.16 10.84
CA ALA A 206 2.70 -13.16 10.21
C ALA A 206 1.96 -13.90 9.07
N ASP A 207 0.70 -14.31 9.30
CA ASP A 207 -0.13 -14.94 8.26
C ASP A 207 -0.42 -13.97 7.10
N ALA A 208 -0.74 -12.70 7.39
CA ALA A 208 -1.02 -11.69 6.38
C ALA A 208 0.18 -11.44 5.44
N PHE A 209 1.39 -11.28 6.02
CA PHE A 209 2.62 -11.14 5.22
C PHE A 209 2.98 -12.40 4.44
N ARG A 210 2.72 -13.60 5.00
CA ARG A 210 2.90 -14.87 4.26
C ARG A 210 1.99 -14.92 3.04
N ARG A 211 0.68 -14.61 3.19
CA ARG A 211 -0.28 -14.56 2.07
C ARG A 211 0.10 -13.52 1.04
N ALA A 212 0.52 -12.34 1.47
CA ALA A 212 1.01 -11.30 0.56
C ALA A 212 2.19 -11.79 -0.28
N ARG A 213 3.19 -12.43 0.36
CA ARG A 213 4.33 -13.01 -0.35
C ARG A 213 3.90 -14.05 -1.38
N GLU A 214 3.04 -14.99 -0.99
CA GLU A 214 2.52 -16.04 -1.88
C GLU A 214 1.80 -15.43 -3.08
N TRP A 215 0.94 -14.42 -2.85
CA TRP A 215 0.21 -13.70 -3.89
C TRP A 215 1.14 -13.01 -4.90
N PHE A 216 2.19 -12.34 -4.42
CA PHE A 216 3.18 -11.74 -5.30
C PHE A 216 3.92 -12.78 -6.15
N LEU A 217 4.32 -13.89 -5.54
CA LEU A 217 5.08 -14.93 -6.23
C LEU A 217 4.25 -15.72 -7.25
N ASP A 218 2.93 -15.78 -7.08
CA ASP A 218 2.01 -16.35 -8.05
C ASP A 218 2.02 -15.61 -9.41
N ALA A 219 2.41 -14.33 -9.43
CA ALA A 219 2.61 -13.58 -10.67
C ALA A 219 3.78 -14.09 -11.55
N LEU A 220 4.61 -14.99 -11.02
CA LEU A 220 5.77 -15.53 -11.72
C LEU A 220 5.52 -16.95 -12.28
N ALA A 221 4.38 -17.56 -11.94
CA ALA A 221 3.95 -18.86 -12.44
C ALA A 221 3.37 -18.75 -13.85
#